data_b47e049689b4189d44a89af2617bb00a
#
_entry.id   b47e049689b4189d44a89af2617bb00a
#
_cell.length_a   1.000
_cell.length_b   1.000
_cell.length_c   1.000
_cell.angle_alpha   90.00
_cell.angle_beta   90.00
_cell.angle_gamma   90.00
#
_symmetry.space_group_name_H-M   'P 1'
#
loop_
_entity.id
_entity.type
_entity.pdbx_description
1 polymer ?
#
loop_
_entity_poly.entity_id
_entity_poly.type
_entity_poly.pdbx_seq_one_letter_code
_entity_poly.pdbx_strand_id
1 'polypeptide(L)'
;LGNKTYEENHAMDARSKVTFPFLRKSARNLLESFLFVFLSGVASAQEVSFHSDIEPILQRSCQNCHREGGVGPMPLVTYEQVAPFAGLIEYKTKLRDRAGAMPPWYMEKDIGIQRFKNDPSLSDEEIEAISSWAQNGALRGNPNDAPEPIEFDDSDKWSAGKPDLIVSTNSVTKLAGTPDWWGEIDRVPVGLDEDRYVKSVEIVEVNNIDMQKGSGRDTVGGRYI
;
A
#
# COMPACT_ATOMS: atom_id res chain seq x y z
N LEU A 1 45.83 -20.34 -37.58
CA LEU A 1 46.15 -20.14 -39.01
C LEU A 1 45.25 -19.02 -39.56
N GLY A 2 45.88 -17.89 -39.98
CA GLY A 2 45.25 -16.89 -40.85
C GLY A 2 45.31 -15.46 -40.37
N ASN A 3 46.53 -14.95 -40.25
CA ASN A 3 46.88 -13.52 -40.25
C ASN A 3 46.45 -12.91 -41.59
N LYS A 4 45.85 -11.73 -41.60
CA LYS A 4 45.98 -10.77 -42.71
C LYS A 4 45.92 -9.34 -42.15
N THR A 5 47.07 -8.77 -42.05
CA THR A 5 47.44 -7.34 -42.09
C THR A 5 47.03 -6.76 -43.44
N TYR A 6 46.54 -5.52 -43.46
CA TYR A 6 46.65 -4.63 -44.62
C TYR A 6 47.03 -3.22 -44.13
N GLU A 7 48.15 -2.81 -44.64
CA GLU A 7 48.82 -1.50 -44.55
C GLU A 7 48.13 -0.45 -45.43
N GLU A 8 48.19 0.75 -44.92
CA GLU A 8 48.73 2.03 -45.49
C GLU A 8 48.24 2.62 -46.82
N ASN A 9 48.11 3.93 -46.68
CA ASN A 9 48.42 4.99 -47.64
C ASN A 9 47.28 5.57 -48.47
N HIS A 10 46.91 6.80 -48.20
CA HIS A 10 47.27 7.93 -49.09
C HIS A 10 46.84 9.29 -48.47
N ALA A 11 47.83 10.13 -48.26
CA ALA A 11 47.68 11.56 -48.05
C ALA A 11 47.28 12.24 -49.37
N MET A 12 46.30 13.17 -49.29
CA MET A 12 46.24 14.27 -50.28
C MET A 12 45.77 15.56 -49.63
N ASP A 13 46.65 16.45 -49.64
CA ASP A 13 46.54 17.89 -49.38
C ASP A 13 45.60 18.56 -50.39
N ALA A 14 44.61 19.30 -49.89
CA ALA A 14 43.91 20.31 -50.67
C ALA A 14 43.41 21.43 -49.76
N ARG A 15 44.26 22.44 -49.58
CA ARG A 15 43.88 23.76 -49.09
C ARG A 15 42.86 24.40 -50.03
N SER A 16 41.61 24.49 -49.61
CA SER A 16 40.67 25.42 -50.20
C SER A 16 40.31 26.47 -49.17
N LYS A 17 40.73 27.69 -49.44
CA LYS A 17 40.36 28.90 -48.71
C LYS A 17 38.86 29.20 -49.00
N VAL A 18 38.01 28.94 -48.03
CA VAL A 18 36.64 29.44 -48.05
C VAL A 18 36.58 30.73 -47.23
N THR A 19 36.52 31.84 -47.89
CA THR A 19 36.21 33.19 -47.33
C THR A 19 34.73 33.25 -47.02
N PHE A 20 34.37 33.39 -45.76
CA PHE A 20 33.02 33.72 -45.32
C PHE A 20 32.86 35.26 -45.22
N PRO A 21 32.05 35.88 -46.04
CA PRO A 21 31.51 37.19 -45.74
C PRO A 21 30.15 37.04 -45.08
N PHE A 22 29.85 37.89 -44.14
CA PHE A 22 28.56 38.02 -43.41
C PHE A 22 28.42 37.33 -42.08
N LEU A 23 29.03 37.90 -41.05
CA LEU A 23 28.56 37.68 -39.66
C LEU A 23 28.68 39.00 -38.88
N ARG A 24 27.80 39.95 -39.20
CA ARG A 24 27.72 41.18 -38.41
C ARG A 24 26.28 41.70 -38.28
N LYS A 25 25.32 40.81 -37.94
CA LYS A 25 23.93 41.21 -37.53
C LYS A 25 23.22 40.01 -36.89
N SER A 26 23.69 39.45 -35.81
CA SER A 26 22.85 38.49 -35.06
C SER A 26 23.24 38.32 -33.58
N ALA A 27 24.04 39.20 -33.02
CA ALA A 27 24.43 39.07 -31.60
C ALA A 27 23.39 39.66 -30.63
N ARG A 28 22.39 40.41 -31.11
CA ARG A 28 21.36 41.01 -30.24
C ARG A 28 20.14 40.13 -30.03
N ASN A 29 19.81 39.25 -30.95
CA ASN A 29 18.65 38.39 -30.86
C ASN A 29 18.91 37.07 -30.13
N LEU A 30 20.15 36.69 -29.91
CA LEU A 30 20.52 35.49 -29.14
C LEU A 30 20.46 35.71 -27.63
N LEU A 31 20.59 36.96 -27.17
CA LEU A 31 20.55 37.27 -25.74
C LEU A 31 19.10 37.33 -25.20
N GLU A 32 18.14 37.72 -26.06
CA GLU A 32 16.74 37.72 -25.67
C GLU A 32 16.09 36.33 -25.72
N SER A 33 16.58 35.42 -26.57
CA SER A 33 16.10 34.04 -26.60
C SER A 33 16.61 33.18 -25.45
N PHE A 34 17.76 33.50 -24.85
CA PHE A 34 18.30 32.79 -23.70
C PHE A 34 17.63 33.20 -22.38
N LEU A 35 17.01 34.39 -22.31
CA LEU A 35 16.33 34.83 -21.09
C LEU A 35 14.91 34.22 -20.96
N PHE A 36 14.33 33.69 -22.06
CA PHE A 36 12.99 33.09 -22.05
C PHE A 36 13.00 31.59 -21.72
N VAL A 37 14.15 30.90 -21.77
CA VAL A 37 14.25 29.45 -21.49
C VAL A 37 14.47 29.17 -19.99
N PHE A 38 14.85 30.15 -19.19
CA PHE A 38 15.07 29.96 -17.74
C PHE A 38 13.85 30.23 -16.85
N LEU A 39 12.71 30.56 -17.43
CA LEU A 39 11.44 30.64 -16.70
C LEU A 39 10.58 29.38 -16.90
N SER A 40 11.19 28.27 -17.26
CA SER A 40 10.57 26.95 -17.13
C SER A 40 10.34 26.72 -15.64
N GLY A 41 9.11 26.92 -15.21
CA GLY A 41 8.70 26.81 -13.83
C GLY A 41 9.30 25.54 -13.22
N VAL A 42 9.99 25.70 -12.12
CA VAL A 42 10.23 24.61 -11.19
C VAL A 42 8.82 24.18 -10.77
N ALA A 43 8.25 23.19 -11.46
CA ALA A 43 7.12 22.48 -10.95
C ALA A 43 7.63 21.91 -9.61
N SER A 44 7.28 22.59 -8.53
CA SER A 44 7.51 22.09 -7.20
C SER A 44 6.73 20.76 -7.17
N ALA A 45 7.42 19.66 -7.33
CA ALA A 45 6.82 18.36 -7.07
C ALA A 45 6.30 18.46 -5.64
N GLN A 46 4.99 18.41 -5.47
CA GLN A 46 4.38 18.46 -4.15
C GLN A 46 4.93 17.27 -3.39
N GLU A 47 5.60 17.57 -2.29
CA GLU A 47 6.24 16.54 -1.48
C GLU A 47 5.16 15.69 -0.82
N VAL A 48 5.26 14.37 -0.99
CA VAL A 48 4.29 13.43 -0.44
C VAL A 48 4.28 13.52 1.08
N SER A 49 3.13 13.73 1.67
CA SER A 49 2.98 13.90 3.12
C SER A 49 1.92 12.96 3.70
N PHE A 50 1.99 12.76 5.03
CA PHE A 50 1.10 11.82 5.71
C PHE A 50 -0.37 12.20 5.53
N HIS A 51 -0.75 13.41 5.96
CA HIS A 51 -2.16 13.78 6.02
C HIS A 51 -2.84 13.87 4.65
N SER A 52 -2.15 14.39 3.63
CA SER A 52 -2.74 14.54 2.29
C SER A 52 -2.71 13.27 1.45
N ASP A 53 -1.65 12.44 1.60
CA ASP A 53 -1.39 11.39 0.60
C ASP A 53 -1.43 9.99 1.22
N ILE A 54 -0.87 9.81 2.41
CA ILE A 54 -0.68 8.48 3.00
C ILE A 54 -1.86 8.06 3.88
N GLU A 55 -2.39 8.97 4.69
CA GLU A 55 -3.49 8.67 5.60
C GLU A 55 -4.74 8.16 4.87
N PRO A 56 -5.16 8.73 3.72
CA PRO A 56 -6.27 8.18 2.94
C PRO A 56 -6.04 6.74 2.46
N ILE A 57 -4.79 6.41 2.09
CA ILE A 57 -4.41 5.06 1.68
C ILE A 57 -4.51 4.10 2.87
N LEU A 58 -3.98 4.51 4.02
CA LEU A 58 -4.02 3.70 5.24
C LEU A 58 -5.46 3.47 5.73
N GLN A 59 -6.30 4.49 5.69
CA GLN A 59 -7.71 4.37 6.04
C GLN A 59 -8.41 3.30 5.21
N ARG A 60 -8.24 3.33 3.92
CA ARG A 60 -8.89 2.38 3.00
C ARG A 60 -8.32 0.97 3.12
N SER A 61 -7.00 0.82 3.24
CA SER A 61 -6.32 -0.45 2.99
C SER A 61 -5.73 -1.10 4.24
N CYS A 62 -5.54 -0.37 5.34
CA CYS A 62 -4.77 -0.85 6.50
C CYS A 62 -5.55 -0.79 7.81
N GLN A 63 -6.30 0.30 8.05
CA GLN A 63 -6.89 0.58 9.36
C GLN A 63 -8.02 -0.38 9.74
N ASN A 64 -8.62 -1.08 8.79
CA ASN A 64 -9.60 -2.12 9.13
C ASN A 64 -9.00 -3.20 10.05
N CYS A 65 -7.71 -3.51 9.86
CA CYS A 65 -6.98 -4.46 10.70
C CYS A 65 -6.05 -3.76 11.70
N HIS A 66 -5.37 -2.68 11.30
CA HIS A 66 -4.35 -1.98 12.08
C HIS A 66 -4.94 -0.77 12.83
N ARG A 67 -5.72 -1.04 13.85
CA ARG A 67 -6.32 -0.06 14.78
C ARG A 67 -6.41 -0.66 16.17
N GLU A 68 -6.74 0.18 17.15
CA GLU A 68 -6.99 -0.33 18.49
C GLU A 68 -8.17 -1.32 18.47
N GLY A 69 -8.01 -2.47 19.10
CA GLY A 69 -9.00 -3.56 19.05
C GLY A 69 -9.06 -4.34 17.73
N GLY A 70 -8.26 -3.97 16.72
CA GLY A 70 -8.17 -4.72 15.47
C GLY A 70 -7.20 -5.90 15.54
N VAL A 71 -7.19 -6.73 14.49
CA VAL A 71 -6.34 -7.95 14.41
C VAL A 71 -4.87 -7.64 14.10
N GLY A 72 -4.55 -6.43 13.61
CA GLY A 72 -3.19 -6.02 13.29
C GLY A 72 -2.36 -5.77 14.55
N PRO A 73 -1.06 -6.10 14.54
CA PRO A 73 -0.23 -6.07 15.76
C PRO A 73 0.10 -4.65 16.26
N MET A 74 -0.13 -3.62 15.45
CA MET A 74 0.08 -2.21 15.81
C MET A 74 -0.96 -1.34 15.12
N PRO A 75 -1.44 -0.28 15.77
CA PRO A 75 -2.34 0.67 15.13
C PRO A 75 -1.59 1.51 14.08
N LEU A 76 -2.27 1.82 12.98
CA LEU A 76 -1.80 2.69 11.90
C LEU A 76 -2.83 3.80 11.64
N VAL A 77 -3.25 4.50 12.70
CA VAL A 77 -4.32 5.49 12.64
C VAL A 77 -3.76 6.91 12.65
N THR A 78 -2.83 7.22 13.55
CA THR A 78 -2.26 8.57 13.66
C THR A 78 -0.85 8.63 13.08
N TYR A 79 -0.40 9.83 12.75
CA TYR A 79 0.97 10.06 12.29
C TYR A 79 2.01 9.47 13.25
N GLU A 80 1.83 9.68 14.55
CA GLU A 80 2.74 9.21 15.59
C GLU A 80 2.81 7.68 15.67
N GLN A 81 1.72 7.00 15.32
CA GLN A 81 1.66 5.54 15.25
C GLN A 81 2.30 5.01 13.96
N VAL A 82 2.21 5.75 12.87
CA VAL A 82 2.61 5.30 11.52
C VAL A 82 4.06 5.63 11.21
N ALA A 83 4.52 6.86 11.48
CA ALA A 83 5.82 7.34 11.06
C ALA A 83 7.01 6.46 11.54
N PRO A 84 7.01 5.90 12.77
CA PRO A 84 8.07 4.99 13.19
C PRO A 84 8.18 3.70 12.35
N PHE A 85 7.11 3.33 11.66
CA PHE A 85 7.03 2.12 10.85
C PHE A 85 7.10 2.40 9.34
N ALA A 86 7.37 3.63 8.91
CA ALA A 86 7.36 4.02 7.50
C ALA A 86 8.18 3.07 6.61
N GLY A 87 9.42 2.76 6.97
CA GLY A 87 10.27 1.83 6.22
C GLY A 87 9.76 0.39 6.21
N LEU A 88 9.11 -0.06 7.30
CA LEU A 88 8.49 -1.38 7.35
C LEU A 88 7.23 -1.43 6.46
N ILE A 89 6.44 -0.39 6.47
CA ILE A 89 5.25 -0.26 5.61
C ILE A 89 5.68 -0.27 4.16
N GLU A 90 6.68 0.53 3.78
CA GLU A 90 7.28 0.50 2.43
C GLU A 90 7.71 -0.91 2.04
N TYR A 91 8.50 -1.58 2.87
CA TYR A 91 8.97 -2.93 2.60
C TYR A 91 7.82 -3.90 2.39
N LYS A 92 6.82 -3.88 3.27
CA LYS A 92 5.69 -4.81 3.24
C LYS A 92 4.76 -4.58 2.05
N THR A 93 4.51 -3.34 1.67
CA THR A 93 3.67 -3.01 0.51
C THR A 93 4.35 -3.35 -0.81
N LYS A 94 5.67 -3.23 -0.90
CA LYS A 94 6.47 -3.63 -2.07
C LYS A 94 6.53 -5.13 -2.32
N LEU A 95 6.20 -5.95 -1.33
CA LEU A 95 6.14 -7.40 -1.52
C LEU A 95 4.99 -7.82 -2.44
N ARG A 96 3.92 -7.02 -2.55
CA ARG A 96 2.76 -7.24 -3.43
C ARG A 96 2.08 -8.60 -3.22
N ASP A 97 2.38 -9.58 -4.08
CA ASP A 97 1.84 -10.93 -4.12
C ASP A 97 2.68 -11.96 -3.34
N ARG A 98 3.78 -11.51 -2.73
CA ARG A 98 4.67 -12.42 -2.01
C ARG A 98 4.19 -12.64 -0.58
N ALA A 99 4.58 -13.77 -0.03
CA ALA A 99 4.31 -14.10 1.37
C ALA A 99 4.79 -12.99 2.31
N GLY A 100 3.92 -12.57 3.22
CA GLY A 100 4.18 -11.51 4.18
C GLY A 100 3.97 -10.09 3.66
N ALA A 101 3.39 -9.91 2.46
CA ALA A 101 2.94 -8.63 1.96
C ALA A 101 1.84 -8.03 2.85
N MET A 102 1.71 -6.70 2.79
CA MET A 102 0.59 -5.96 3.36
C MET A 102 0.02 -5.00 2.30
N PRO A 103 -1.30 -4.93 2.17
CA PRO A 103 -2.29 -5.80 2.79
C PRO A 103 -2.07 -7.28 2.45
N PRO A 104 -2.45 -8.24 3.34
CA PRO A 104 -2.24 -9.67 3.11
C PRO A 104 -3.26 -10.26 2.14
N TRP A 105 -3.76 -9.45 1.24
CA TRP A 105 -4.84 -9.75 0.32
C TRP A 105 -4.37 -9.56 -1.11
N TYR A 106 -3.86 -10.64 -1.68
CA TYR A 106 -3.58 -10.67 -3.10
C TYR A 106 -4.74 -11.30 -3.85
N MET A 107 -5.29 -10.54 -4.80
CA MET A 107 -6.34 -11.02 -5.67
C MET A 107 -5.88 -10.88 -7.13
N GLU A 108 -5.93 -11.98 -7.86
CA GLU A 108 -5.72 -11.93 -9.30
C GLU A 108 -6.83 -11.13 -9.96
N LYS A 109 -6.48 -10.04 -10.63
CA LYS A 109 -7.44 -9.10 -11.22
C LYS A 109 -7.73 -9.37 -12.69
N ASP A 110 -7.03 -10.34 -13.29
CA ASP A 110 -7.10 -10.64 -14.71
C ASP A 110 -7.91 -11.91 -15.03
N ILE A 111 -8.47 -12.58 -14.02
CA ILE A 111 -9.24 -13.80 -14.17
C ILE A 111 -10.70 -13.57 -13.81
N GLY A 112 -11.61 -13.78 -14.77
CA GLY A 112 -13.05 -13.71 -14.55
C GLY A 112 -13.59 -12.31 -14.24
N ILE A 113 -14.66 -12.22 -13.46
CA ILE A 113 -15.29 -10.95 -13.06
C ILE A 113 -14.64 -10.49 -11.76
N GLN A 114 -13.65 -9.61 -11.88
CA GLN A 114 -12.76 -9.21 -10.79
C GLN A 114 -13.19 -7.89 -10.14
N ARG A 115 -14.45 -7.77 -9.75
CA ARG A 115 -14.97 -6.60 -9.03
C ARG A 115 -15.25 -6.98 -7.58
N PHE A 116 -14.23 -6.87 -6.75
CA PHE A 116 -14.38 -7.17 -5.33
C PHE A 116 -14.90 -5.96 -4.57
N LYS A 117 -15.87 -6.19 -3.70
CA LYS A 117 -16.34 -5.18 -2.75
C LYS A 117 -15.28 -5.02 -1.66
N ASN A 118 -14.95 -3.77 -1.33
CA ASN A 118 -13.98 -3.44 -0.28
C ASN A 118 -12.57 -4.04 -0.53
N ASP A 119 -12.11 -4.02 -1.78
CA ASP A 119 -10.77 -4.47 -2.14
C ASP A 119 -9.70 -3.58 -1.46
N PRO A 120 -8.89 -4.11 -0.52
CA PRO A 120 -7.88 -3.36 0.18
C PRO A 120 -6.56 -3.28 -0.58
N SER A 121 -6.47 -3.86 -1.77
CA SER A 121 -5.22 -3.87 -2.53
C SER A 121 -4.76 -2.46 -2.91
N LEU A 122 -3.45 -2.28 -3.01
CA LEU A 122 -2.83 -1.02 -3.37
C LEU A 122 -2.55 -0.98 -4.87
N SER A 123 -2.71 0.21 -5.46
CA SER A 123 -2.24 0.48 -6.82
C SER A 123 -0.72 0.68 -6.84
N ASP A 124 -0.14 0.71 -8.05
CA ASP A 124 1.28 0.98 -8.23
C ASP A 124 1.63 2.40 -7.76
N GLU A 125 0.76 3.36 -8.02
CA GLU A 125 0.91 4.75 -7.63
C GLU A 125 0.84 4.91 -6.09
N GLU A 126 -0.03 4.17 -5.42
CA GLU A 126 -0.12 4.18 -3.96
C GLU A 126 1.11 3.55 -3.31
N ILE A 127 1.64 2.47 -3.87
CA ILE A 127 2.90 1.86 -3.40
C ILE A 127 4.06 2.83 -3.59
N GLU A 128 4.11 3.54 -4.72
CA GLU A 128 5.14 4.54 -4.98
C GLU A 128 5.01 5.75 -4.06
N ALA A 129 3.80 6.22 -3.77
CA ALA A 129 3.55 7.29 -2.81
C ALA A 129 4.06 6.90 -1.41
N ILE A 130 3.71 5.71 -0.92
CA ILE A 130 4.20 5.18 0.35
C ILE A 130 5.72 5.11 0.37
N SER A 131 6.32 4.64 -0.73
CA SER A 131 7.76 4.51 -0.88
C SER A 131 8.46 5.87 -0.83
N SER A 132 7.97 6.81 -1.63
CA SER A 132 8.49 8.17 -1.67
C SER A 132 8.39 8.85 -0.30
N TRP A 133 7.24 8.73 0.36
CA TRP A 133 7.03 9.26 1.69
C TRP A 133 8.02 8.69 2.71
N ALA A 134 8.18 7.37 2.74
CA ALA A 134 9.09 6.71 3.68
C ALA A 134 10.55 7.11 3.46
N GLN A 135 10.98 7.20 2.19
CA GLN A 135 12.36 7.55 1.83
C GLN A 135 12.69 9.03 2.05
N ASN A 136 11.69 9.91 1.98
CA ASN A 136 11.85 11.35 2.19
C ASN A 136 11.62 11.79 3.64
N GLY A 137 11.73 10.87 4.61
CA GLY A 137 11.71 11.20 6.03
C GLY A 137 10.31 11.22 6.65
N ALA A 138 9.33 10.60 6.00
CA ALA A 138 7.98 10.40 6.51
C ALA A 138 7.31 11.71 6.95
N LEU A 139 7.26 12.70 6.08
CA LEU A 139 6.73 14.04 6.39
C LEU A 139 5.29 13.99 6.88
N ARG A 140 5.00 14.76 7.93
CA ARG A 140 3.66 14.85 8.49
C ARG A 140 2.66 15.54 7.57
N GLY A 141 3.06 16.64 6.97
CA GLY A 141 2.17 17.52 6.22
C GLY A 141 1.28 18.39 7.13
N ASN A 142 0.32 19.07 6.52
CA ASN A 142 -0.60 19.94 7.22
C ASN A 142 -1.78 19.12 7.79
N PRO A 143 -2.06 19.15 9.10
CA PRO A 143 -3.19 18.42 9.69
C PRO A 143 -4.57 18.79 9.15
N ASN A 144 -4.72 19.97 8.54
CA ASN A 144 -5.98 20.36 7.92
C ASN A 144 -6.27 19.61 6.61
N ASP A 145 -5.28 18.93 6.05
CA ASP A 145 -5.43 18.11 4.85
C ASP A 145 -5.80 16.65 5.19
N ALA A 146 -5.91 16.35 6.49
CA ALA A 146 -6.31 15.02 6.94
C ALA A 146 -7.74 14.68 6.47
N PRO A 147 -7.97 13.44 6.02
CA PRO A 147 -9.31 12.98 5.72
C PRO A 147 -10.14 12.87 7.01
N GLU A 148 -11.46 12.86 6.87
CA GLU A 148 -12.33 12.57 8.02
C GLU A 148 -12.01 11.20 8.61
N PRO A 149 -11.91 11.09 9.95
CA PRO A 149 -11.64 9.81 10.61
C PRO A 149 -12.70 8.76 10.27
N ILE A 150 -12.26 7.52 10.09
CA ILE A 150 -13.19 6.42 9.94
C ILE A 150 -13.71 5.98 11.31
N GLU A 151 -15.02 5.92 11.44
CA GLU A 151 -15.67 5.28 12.58
C GLU A 151 -15.83 3.79 12.28
N PHE A 152 -15.23 2.96 13.13
CA PHE A 152 -15.37 1.51 13.04
C PHE A 152 -16.50 1.06 13.97
N ASP A 153 -17.42 0.28 13.44
CA ASP A 153 -18.45 -0.35 14.27
C ASP A 153 -17.85 -1.61 14.93
N ASP A 154 -17.27 -1.42 16.10
CA ASP A 154 -16.76 -2.48 16.96
C ASP A 154 -17.83 -2.99 17.95
N SER A 155 -19.10 -2.67 17.70
CA SER A 155 -20.20 -3.21 18.51
C SER A 155 -20.32 -4.72 18.35
N ASP A 156 -20.89 -5.38 19.36
CA ASP A 156 -21.23 -6.82 19.31
C ASP A 156 -22.35 -7.16 18.31
N LYS A 157 -22.72 -6.19 17.49
CA LYS A 157 -23.76 -6.38 16.46
C LYS A 157 -23.15 -7.04 15.23
N TRP A 158 -23.96 -7.87 14.61
CA TRP A 158 -23.65 -8.46 13.33
C TRP A 158 -23.59 -7.38 12.24
N SER A 159 -22.52 -7.34 11.46
CA SER A 159 -22.31 -6.30 10.44
C SER A 159 -23.32 -6.39 9.28
N ALA A 160 -23.79 -7.59 8.98
CA ALA A 160 -24.81 -7.84 7.96
C ALA A 160 -26.26 -7.75 8.49
N GLY A 161 -26.44 -7.31 9.74
CA GLY A 161 -27.73 -7.30 10.44
C GLY A 161 -28.00 -8.59 11.21
N LYS A 162 -29.18 -8.74 11.77
CA LYS A 162 -29.55 -9.94 12.55
C LYS A 162 -29.40 -11.19 11.68
N PRO A 163 -28.62 -12.19 12.10
CA PRO A 163 -28.45 -13.43 11.34
C PRO A 163 -29.73 -14.28 11.40
N ASP A 164 -30.03 -14.95 10.30
CA ASP A 164 -31.11 -15.94 10.23
C ASP A 164 -30.71 -17.24 10.93
N LEU A 165 -29.42 -17.54 10.97
CA LEU A 165 -28.85 -18.74 11.57
C LEU A 165 -27.53 -18.43 12.26
N ILE A 166 -27.37 -18.91 13.48
CA ILE A 166 -26.15 -18.90 14.24
C ILE A 166 -25.72 -20.35 14.50
N VAL A 167 -24.50 -20.67 14.10
CA VAL A 167 -23.88 -21.97 14.36
C VAL A 167 -22.70 -21.75 15.30
N SER A 168 -22.73 -22.41 16.47
CA SER A 168 -21.66 -22.30 17.46
C SER A 168 -20.83 -23.58 17.48
N THR A 169 -19.52 -23.45 17.48
CA THR A 169 -18.60 -24.58 17.64
C THR A 169 -18.39 -24.92 19.12
N ASN A 170 -17.80 -26.07 19.39
CA ASN A 170 -17.35 -26.39 20.74
C ASN A 170 -16.25 -25.42 21.18
N SER A 171 -16.17 -25.15 22.48
CA SER A 171 -15.12 -24.30 23.05
C SER A 171 -13.76 -24.99 22.99
N VAL A 172 -12.75 -24.25 22.61
CA VAL A 172 -11.35 -24.68 22.65
C VAL A 172 -10.65 -23.93 23.78
N THR A 173 -9.99 -24.68 24.67
CA THR A 173 -9.20 -24.05 25.72
C THR A 173 -7.75 -23.92 25.28
N LYS A 174 -7.28 -22.67 25.18
CA LYS A 174 -5.89 -22.34 24.93
C LYS A 174 -5.27 -21.79 26.22
N LEU A 175 -4.19 -22.42 26.68
CA LEU A 175 -3.47 -21.95 27.88
C LEU A 175 -2.49 -20.83 27.52
N ALA A 176 -2.30 -19.90 28.44
CA ALA A 176 -1.31 -18.84 28.28
C ALA A 176 0.09 -19.44 28.09
N GLY A 177 0.86 -18.85 27.18
CA GLY A 177 2.23 -19.30 26.89
C GLY A 177 2.36 -20.56 26.02
N THR A 178 1.26 -21.13 25.56
CA THR A 178 1.29 -22.21 24.57
C THR A 178 1.47 -21.65 23.15
N PRO A 179 2.11 -22.40 22.24
CA PRO A 179 2.20 -22.03 20.83
C PRO A 179 0.82 -21.85 20.19
N ASP A 180 0.78 -21.17 19.05
CA ASP A 180 -0.45 -21.06 18.28
C ASP A 180 -1.00 -22.45 17.97
N TRP A 181 -2.31 -22.59 18.15
CA TRP A 181 -2.99 -23.85 17.89
C TRP A 181 -3.35 -23.92 16.41
N TRP A 182 -3.00 -25.01 15.79
CA TRP A 182 -3.39 -25.35 14.45
C TRP A 182 -4.17 -26.66 14.50
N GLY A 183 -5.43 -26.62 14.17
CA GLY A 183 -6.29 -27.80 14.18
C GLY A 183 -7.61 -27.56 13.51
N GLU A 184 -8.37 -28.61 13.33
CA GLU A 184 -9.73 -28.53 12.80
C GLU A 184 -10.69 -28.23 13.97
N ILE A 185 -11.60 -27.31 13.73
CA ILE A 185 -12.77 -27.13 14.58
C ILE A 185 -13.75 -28.24 14.21
N ASP A 186 -14.38 -28.84 15.19
CA ASP A 186 -15.38 -29.89 14.99
C ASP A 186 -16.45 -29.46 14.01
N ARG A 187 -16.87 -30.38 13.17
CA ARG A 187 -18.00 -30.16 12.26
C ARG A 187 -19.26 -30.03 13.04
N VAL A 188 -19.97 -28.93 12.88
CA VAL A 188 -21.23 -28.66 13.56
C VAL A 188 -22.35 -28.75 12.53
N PRO A 189 -23.41 -29.53 12.81
CA PRO A 189 -24.59 -29.58 11.95
C PRO A 189 -25.25 -28.22 11.85
N VAL A 190 -25.55 -27.80 10.65
CA VAL A 190 -26.24 -26.53 10.37
C VAL A 190 -27.73 -26.59 10.66
N GLY A 191 -28.31 -27.81 10.67
CA GLY A 191 -29.73 -28.03 11.00
C GLY A 191 -30.70 -27.54 9.91
N LEU A 192 -30.27 -27.47 8.68
CA LEU A 192 -31.14 -27.13 7.55
C LEU A 192 -31.72 -28.43 6.95
N ASP A 193 -33.03 -28.43 6.73
CA ASP A 193 -33.74 -29.56 6.13
C ASP A 193 -33.86 -29.47 4.61
N GLU A 194 -33.51 -28.34 4.04
CA GLU A 194 -33.56 -28.06 2.62
C GLU A 194 -32.43 -27.14 2.17
N ASP A 195 -32.17 -27.13 0.87
CA ASP A 195 -31.14 -26.25 0.26
C ASP A 195 -31.52 -24.78 0.46
N ARG A 196 -30.56 -23.96 0.89
CA ARG A 196 -30.71 -22.54 1.09
C ARG A 196 -29.58 -21.75 0.40
N TYR A 197 -29.94 -20.60 -0.11
CA TYR A 197 -28.94 -19.65 -0.64
C TYR A 197 -28.37 -18.82 0.51
N VAL A 198 -27.05 -18.79 0.60
CA VAL A 198 -26.35 -17.97 1.58
C VAL A 198 -26.06 -16.61 0.97
N LYS A 199 -26.55 -15.55 1.61
CA LYS A 199 -26.30 -14.16 1.22
C LYS A 199 -25.01 -13.63 1.80
N SER A 200 -24.73 -13.96 3.05
CA SER A 200 -23.54 -13.53 3.78
C SER A 200 -23.20 -14.53 4.87
N VAL A 201 -21.91 -14.60 5.19
CA VAL A 201 -21.39 -15.36 6.32
C VAL A 201 -20.53 -14.39 7.12
N GLU A 202 -20.72 -14.38 8.43
CA GLU A 202 -19.90 -13.61 9.36
C GLU A 202 -19.41 -14.55 10.46
N ILE A 203 -18.10 -14.50 10.75
CA ILE A 203 -17.48 -15.32 11.77
C ILE A 203 -17.09 -14.41 12.93
N VAL A 204 -17.54 -14.77 14.11
CA VAL A 204 -17.23 -14.03 15.34
C VAL A 204 -16.55 -14.99 16.31
N GLU A 205 -15.37 -14.60 16.78
CA GLU A 205 -14.71 -15.29 17.87
C GLU A 205 -15.27 -14.79 19.20
N VAL A 206 -15.71 -15.71 20.04
CA VAL A 206 -16.14 -15.42 21.40
C VAL A 206 -15.12 -16.01 22.36
N ASN A 207 -14.47 -15.17 23.16
CA ASN A 207 -13.51 -15.61 24.15
C ASN A 207 -13.78 -14.96 25.51
N ASN A 208 -13.11 -15.47 26.55
CA ASN A 208 -13.22 -15.00 27.92
C ASN A 208 -12.00 -14.18 28.37
N ILE A 209 -11.23 -13.63 27.43
CA ILE A 209 -10.04 -12.84 27.72
C ILE A 209 -10.47 -11.41 28.03
N ASP A 210 -9.87 -10.84 29.08
CA ASP A 210 -10.07 -9.44 29.41
C ASP A 210 -9.30 -8.56 28.42
N MET A 211 -10.01 -8.01 27.43
CA MET A 211 -9.47 -7.18 26.35
C MET A 211 -8.78 -5.89 26.84
N GLN A 212 -9.00 -5.50 28.11
CA GLN A 212 -8.37 -4.30 28.69
C GLN A 212 -6.93 -4.53 29.17
N LYS A 213 -6.48 -5.77 29.24
CA LYS A 213 -5.16 -6.12 29.77
C LYS A 213 -4.12 -6.49 28.71
N GLY A 214 -4.49 -6.60 27.43
CA GLY A 214 -3.57 -6.98 26.37
C GLY A 214 -2.88 -5.77 25.74
N SER A 215 -1.56 -5.77 25.63
CA SER A 215 -0.86 -5.00 24.61
C SER A 215 -1.04 -5.76 23.29
N GLY A 216 -1.17 -5.09 22.16
CA GLY A 216 -1.59 -5.59 20.85
C GLY A 216 -1.09 -6.95 20.33
N ARG A 217 -0.25 -7.68 21.10
CA ARG A 217 0.12 -9.07 20.86
C ARG A 217 -0.69 -10.06 21.68
N ASP A 218 -1.34 -9.62 22.73
CA ASP A 218 -2.05 -10.47 23.70
C ASP A 218 -3.57 -10.36 23.54
N THR A 219 -4.04 -9.49 22.67
CA THR A 219 -5.46 -9.40 22.29
C THR A 219 -5.76 -10.50 21.30
N VAL A 220 -6.48 -11.49 21.77
CA VAL A 220 -7.06 -12.54 20.93
C VAL A 220 -8.54 -12.28 20.85
N GLY A 221 -9.03 -12.17 19.67
CA GLY A 221 -10.44 -11.95 19.42
C GLY A 221 -10.65 -10.85 18.40
N GLY A 222 -11.22 -11.18 17.33
CA GLY A 222 -11.58 -10.27 16.26
C GLY A 222 -12.79 -10.76 15.53
N ARG A 223 -13.44 -9.82 14.86
CA ARG A 223 -14.49 -10.17 13.93
C ARG A 223 -13.85 -10.30 12.55
N TYR A 224 -13.97 -11.49 11.98
CA TYR A 224 -13.47 -11.79 10.64
C TYR A 224 -14.65 -11.73 9.67
N ILE A 225 -14.53 -10.94 8.62
CA ILE A 225 -15.54 -10.77 7.58
C ILE A 225 -15.06 -11.43 6.30
#